data_b94f569e1139908920ea235d40b4c7d1
#
_entry.id   b94f569e1139908920ea235d40b4c7d1
#
_cell.length_a   1.000
_cell.length_b   1.000
_cell.length_c   1.000
_cell.angle_alpha   90.00
_cell.angle_beta   90.00
_cell.angle_gamma   90.00
#
_symmetry.space_group_name_H-M   'P 1'
#
loop_
_entity.id
_entity.type
_entity.pdbx_description
1 polymer ?
#
loop_
_entity_poly.entity_id
_entity_poly.type
_entity_poly.pdbx_seq_one_letter_code
_entity_poly.pdbx_strand_id
1 'polypeptide(L)'
;MDINLYDYRINIKTAGPSLQGNLRSELYFAGCKKAEEGDPCRGCFNYELWQREQGSHVSIQSIVNRLEEMCSVKSVTIVGGEPTDQLDGLIELCKLLKKYNYHILVISWHTYEDMLRDDKEKYEQLFDTIDVLVDGQYDEHQRIYDDTHTNVMRSFIGSNNQKVIDLNKYSLDNKTIVAYNNINQYEDMYIKKDGGVGFNGSNH
;
A
#
# COMPACT_ATOMS: atom_id res chain seq x y z
N MET A 1 20.16 -6.78 -4.64
CA MET A 1 19.81 -5.85 -3.53
C MET A 1 18.84 -6.58 -2.60
N ASP A 2 18.88 -6.27 -1.32
CA ASP A 2 18.03 -6.89 -0.29
C ASP A 2 17.07 -5.85 0.28
N ILE A 3 15.94 -6.33 0.75
CA ILE A 3 14.92 -5.55 1.47
C ILE A 3 14.83 -6.13 2.87
N ASN A 4 14.72 -5.26 3.87
CA ASN A 4 14.39 -5.66 5.22
C ASN A 4 12.89 -5.89 5.32
N LEU A 5 12.49 -7.15 5.21
CA LEU A 5 11.11 -7.60 5.15
C LEU A 5 10.73 -8.25 6.49
N TYR A 6 9.58 -7.87 7.04
CA TYR A 6 9.03 -8.51 8.24
C TYR A 6 8.30 -9.80 7.89
N ASP A 7 7.36 -9.70 6.94
CA ASP A 7 6.50 -10.82 6.56
C ASP A 7 5.93 -10.61 5.15
N TYR A 8 5.35 -11.64 4.59
CA TYR A 8 4.51 -11.57 3.40
C TYR A 8 3.28 -12.48 3.55
N ARG A 9 2.15 -12.01 3.04
CA ARG A 9 0.90 -12.77 2.99
C ARG A 9 0.47 -12.94 1.55
N ILE A 10 0.17 -14.16 1.16
CA ILE A 10 -0.08 -14.49 -0.25
C ILE A 10 -1.54 -14.87 -0.45
N ASN A 11 -2.15 -14.38 -1.53
CA ASN A 11 -3.52 -14.70 -1.94
C ASN A 11 -4.56 -14.45 -0.84
N ILE A 12 -4.40 -13.37 -0.10
CA ILE A 12 -5.36 -13.00 0.94
C ILE A 12 -6.46 -12.11 0.36
N LYS A 13 -7.64 -12.20 0.97
CA LYS A 13 -8.71 -11.23 0.76
C LYS A 13 -8.34 -9.98 1.52
N THR A 14 -7.97 -8.93 0.82
CA THR A 14 -7.56 -7.67 1.39
C THR A 14 -8.33 -6.52 0.79
N ALA A 15 -8.37 -5.42 1.51
CA ALA A 15 -8.82 -4.17 0.96
C ALA A 15 -7.82 -3.68 -0.10
N GLY A 16 -8.32 -3.20 -1.21
CA GLY A 16 -7.53 -2.66 -2.31
C GLY A 16 -8.01 -3.12 -3.67
N PRO A 17 -7.68 -2.36 -4.72
CA PRO A 17 -8.06 -2.73 -6.06
C PRO A 17 -7.41 -4.06 -6.43
N SER A 18 -8.21 -5.01 -6.89
CA SER A 18 -7.74 -6.29 -7.35
C SER A 18 -8.14 -6.51 -8.80
N LEU A 19 -7.20 -7.02 -9.57
CA LEU A 19 -7.47 -7.38 -10.96
C LEU A 19 -8.28 -8.67 -11.08
N GLN A 20 -8.27 -9.54 -10.05
CA GLN A 20 -8.92 -10.85 -10.08
C GLN A 20 -9.38 -11.27 -8.68
N GLY A 21 -10.68 -11.44 -8.51
CA GLY A 21 -11.26 -12.14 -7.37
C GLY A 21 -11.03 -11.51 -6.00
N ASN A 22 -10.67 -10.24 -5.94
CA ASN A 22 -10.40 -9.50 -4.70
C ASN A 22 -9.29 -10.08 -3.83
N LEU A 23 -8.38 -10.81 -4.45
CA LEU A 23 -7.18 -11.33 -3.81
C LEU A 23 -5.99 -10.44 -4.13
N ARG A 24 -5.14 -10.24 -3.14
CA ARG A 24 -3.83 -9.60 -3.29
C ARG A 24 -2.82 -10.36 -2.44
N SER A 25 -1.55 -10.12 -2.72
CA SER A 25 -0.49 -10.46 -1.77
C SER A 25 -0.06 -9.18 -1.06
N GLU A 26 0.42 -9.30 0.16
CA GLU A 26 0.94 -8.18 0.93
C GLU A 26 2.38 -8.43 1.31
N LEU A 27 3.23 -7.40 1.19
CA LEU A 27 4.61 -7.39 1.64
C LEU A 27 4.75 -6.38 2.77
N TYR A 28 5.20 -6.82 3.91
CA TYR A 28 5.36 -6.01 5.11
C TYR A 28 6.83 -5.68 5.32
N PHE A 29 7.21 -4.43 5.10
CA PHE A 29 8.56 -3.94 5.32
C PHE A 29 8.77 -3.66 6.81
N ALA A 30 9.97 -3.93 7.33
CA ALA A 30 10.34 -3.60 8.69
C ALA A 30 11.14 -2.30 8.76
N GLY A 31 10.88 -1.53 9.82
CA GLY A 31 11.48 -0.22 10.09
C GLY A 31 10.58 0.94 9.67
N CYS A 32 10.53 1.96 10.52
CA CYS A 32 9.86 3.23 10.25
C CYS A 32 10.63 4.34 10.94
N LYS A 33 11.37 5.15 10.21
CA LYS A 33 12.19 6.24 10.76
C LYS A 33 11.39 7.19 11.62
N LYS A 34 10.19 7.55 11.18
CA LYS A 34 9.29 8.42 11.93
C LYS A 34 9.00 7.86 13.33
N ALA A 35 8.78 6.55 13.44
CA ALA A 35 8.55 5.89 14.71
C ALA A 35 9.85 5.73 15.52
N GLU A 36 10.97 5.41 14.88
CA GLU A 36 12.29 5.33 15.50
C GLU A 36 12.73 6.68 16.10
N GLU A 37 12.32 7.78 15.49
CA GLU A 37 12.56 9.16 15.96
C GLU A 37 11.57 9.60 17.06
N GLY A 38 10.64 8.76 17.45
CA GLY A 38 9.69 9.01 18.55
C GLY A 38 8.43 9.77 18.17
N ASP A 39 8.14 9.92 16.88
CA ASP A 39 6.93 10.59 16.36
C ASP A 39 6.11 9.65 15.44
N PRO A 40 5.66 8.47 15.92
CA PRO A 40 4.88 7.56 15.11
C PRO A 40 3.52 8.13 14.72
N CYS A 41 2.92 7.58 13.68
CA CYS A 41 1.52 7.85 13.37
C CYS A 41 0.63 7.51 14.57
N ARG A 42 -0.29 8.40 14.91
CA ARG A 42 -1.19 8.20 16.05
C ARG A 42 -2.10 6.99 15.82
N GLY A 43 -2.04 6.01 16.73
CA GLY A 43 -2.81 4.78 16.63
C GLY A 43 -2.36 3.84 15.53
N CYS A 44 -1.09 3.90 15.12
CA CYS A 44 -0.53 3.06 14.06
C CYS A 44 -0.90 1.58 14.25
N PHE A 45 -1.42 0.95 13.20
CA PHE A 45 -1.79 -0.47 13.24
C PHE A 45 -0.59 -1.41 13.24
N ASN A 46 0.53 -0.95 12.67
CA ASN A 46 1.72 -1.75 12.43
C ASN A 46 2.85 -1.41 13.42
N TYR A 47 2.52 -1.12 14.66
CA TYR A 47 3.50 -0.74 15.68
C TYR A 47 4.59 -1.82 15.88
N GLU A 48 4.29 -3.07 15.62
CA GLU A 48 5.23 -4.18 15.68
C GLU A 48 6.34 -4.07 14.60
N LEU A 49 6.12 -3.28 13.56
CA LEU A 49 7.02 -3.13 12.42
C LEU A 49 7.88 -1.86 12.48
N TRP A 50 7.83 -1.12 13.58
CA TRP A 50 8.57 0.13 13.71
C TRP A 50 10.09 -0.07 13.72
N GLN A 51 10.53 -1.18 14.34
CA GLN A 51 11.95 -1.46 14.52
C GLN A 51 12.48 -2.31 13.36
N ARG A 52 13.65 -1.94 12.84
CA ARG A 52 14.29 -2.66 11.72
C ARG A 52 14.67 -4.09 12.09
N GLU A 53 14.96 -4.32 13.35
CA GLU A 53 15.37 -5.63 13.91
C GLU A 53 14.25 -6.66 13.87
N GLN A 54 12.99 -6.23 13.66
CA GLN A 54 11.86 -7.13 13.49
C GLN A 54 11.85 -7.82 12.12
N GLY A 55 12.59 -7.29 11.17
CA GLY A 55 12.67 -7.84 9.82
C GLY A 55 13.89 -8.72 9.58
N SER A 56 13.94 -9.25 8.39
CA SER A 56 15.08 -10.02 7.87
C SER A 56 15.45 -9.48 6.48
N HIS A 57 16.75 -9.46 6.18
CA HIS A 57 17.23 -9.09 4.86
C HIS A 57 16.93 -10.20 3.86
N VAL A 58 16.05 -9.92 2.90
CA VAL A 58 15.61 -10.86 1.87
C VAL A 58 15.95 -10.28 0.50
N SER A 59 16.55 -11.09 -0.37
CA SER A 59 16.86 -10.62 -1.72
C SER A 59 15.58 -10.36 -2.51
N ILE A 60 15.58 -9.27 -3.29
CA ILE A 60 14.46 -8.91 -4.15
C ILE A 60 14.07 -10.05 -5.09
N GLN A 61 15.06 -10.75 -5.65
CA GLN A 61 14.80 -11.89 -6.51
C GLN A 61 14.09 -13.03 -5.78
N SER A 62 14.45 -13.30 -4.51
CA SER A 62 13.77 -14.33 -3.71
C SER A 62 12.32 -13.96 -3.41
N ILE A 63 12.04 -12.68 -3.13
CA ILE A 63 10.68 -12.19 -2.93
C ILE A 63 9.85 -12.44 -4.19
N VAL A 64 10.34 -12.02 -5.35
CA VAL A 64 9.61 -12.16 -6.62
C VAL A 64 9.43 -13.65 -7.00
N ASN A 65 10.46 -14.47 -6.86
CA ASN A 65 10.34 -15.91 -7.12
C ASN A 65 9.25 -16.54 -6.24
N ARG A 66 9.19 -16.17 -4.97
CA ARG A 66 8.17 -16.68 -4.05
C ARG A 66 6.75 -16.24 -4.45
N LEU A 67 6.60 -14.98 -4.87
CA LEU A 67 5.33 -14.49 -5.40
C LEU A 67 4.93 -15.24 -6.68
N GLU A 68 5.86 -15.47 -7.61
CA GLU A 68 5.59 -16.21 -8.85
C GLU A 68 5.19 -17.67 -8.62
N GLU A 69 5.79 -18.31 -7.63
CA GLU A 69 5.47 -19.70 -7.27
C GLU A 69 4.10 -19.85 -6.60
N MET A 70 3.70 -18.88 -5.78
CA MET A 70 2.58 -19.05 -4.85
C MET A 70 1.37 -18.18 -5.14
N CYS A 71 1.55 -17.05 -5.85
CA CYS A 71 0.44 -16.14 -6.10
C CYS A 71 -0.46 -16.63 -7.23
N SER A 72 -1.74 -16.73 -6.94
CA SER A 72 -2.77 -16.98 -7.96
C SER A 72 -3.18 -15.71 -8.71
N VAL A 73 -2.85 -14.53 -8.16
CA VAL A 73 -3.20 -13.22 -8.72
C VAL A 73 -1.96 -12.31 -8.79
N LYS A 74 -1.88 -11.51 -9.84
CA LYS A 74 -0.79 -10.56 -10.05
C LYS A 74 -1.09 -9.19 -9.42
N SER A 75 -1.37 -9.19 -8.12
CA SER A 75 -1.68 -7.98 -7.34
C SER A 75 -0.96 -8.01 -6.01
N VAL A 76 -0.21 -6.95 -5.71
CA VAL A 76 0.56 -6.83 -4.47
C VAL A 76 0.36 -5.47 -3.81
N THR A 77 0.22 -5.48 -2.49
CA THR A 77 0.27 -4.29 -1.64
C THR A 77 1.58 -4.30 -0.88
N ILE A 78 2.30 -3.21 -0.93
CA ILE A 78 3.54 -3.00 -0.19
C ILE A 78 3.24 -2.01 0.94
N VAL A 79 3.44 -2.47 2.15
CA VAL A 79 3.11 -1.78 3.40
C VAL A 79 4.11 -2.21 4.47
N GLY A 80 3.88 -1.88 5.72
CA GLY A 80 4.70 -2.34 6.85
C GLY A 80 4.95 -1.24 7.85
N GLY A 81 6.20 -1.03 8.21
CA GLY A 81 6.66 0.18 8.88
C GLY A 81 6.55 1.36 7.90
N GLU A 82 7.63 1.65 7.18
CA GLU A 82 7.60 2.63 6.10
C GLU A 82 8.40 2.10 4.89
N PRO A 83 7.72 1.70 3.81
CA PRO A 83 8.43 1.15 2.64
C PRO A 83 9.41 2.13 1.99
N THR A 84 9.10 3.43 2.00
CA THR A 84 9.95 4.45 1.36
C THR A 84 11.22 4.75 2.15
N ASP A 85 11.33 4.31 3.41
CA ASP A 85 12.59 4.31 4.15
C ASP A 85 13.65 3.38 3.55
N GLN A 86 13.23 2.49 2.64
CA GLN A 86 14.06 1.59 1.86
C GLN A 86 13.90 1.87 0.34
N LEU A 87 13.87 3.14 -0.04
CA LEU A 87 13.43 3.63 -1.34
C LEU A 87 14.12 2.95 -2.53
N ASP A 88 15.46 2.82 -2.51
CA ASP A 88 16.19 2.19 -3.61
C ASP A 88 15.78 0.71 -3.80
N GLY A 89 15.64 -0.01 -2.70
CA GLY A 89 15.15 -1.39 -2.71
C GLY A 89 13.69 -1.50 -3.17
N LEU A 90 12.85 -0.58 -2.72
CA LEU A 90 11.45 -0.50 -3.12
C LEU A 90 11.32 -0.28 -4.64
N ILE A 91 12.06 0.68 -5.19
CA ILE A 91 12.08 0.96 -6.63
C ILE A 91 12.51 -0.29 -7.43
N GLU A 92 13.59 -0.95 -7.04
CA GLU A 92 14.08 -2.15 -7.71
C GLU A 92 13.09 -3.32 -7.63
N LEU A 93 12.45 -3.50 -6.47
CA LEU A 93 11.39 -4.50 -6.31
C LEU A 93 10.21 -4.20 -7.24
N CYS A 94 9.72 -2.96 -7.24
CA CYS A 94 8.59 -2.56 -8.08
C CYS A 94 8.92 -2.70 -9.58
N LYS A 95 10.12 -2.31 -10.01
CA LYS A 95 10.59 -2.53 -11.40
C LYS A 95 10.56 -4.01 -11.78
N LEU A 96 11.00 -4.88 -10.87
CA LEU A 96 11.00 -6.31 -11.14
C LEU A 96 9.59 -6.89 -11.16
N LEU A 97 8.73 -6.51 -10.22
CA LEU A 97 7.32 -6.91 -10.18
C LEU A 97 6.56 -6.49 -11.45
N LYS A 98 6.83 -5.28 -11.98
CA LYS A 98 6.23 -4.82 -13.25
C LYS A 98 6.61 -5.69 -14.44
N LYS A 99 7.82 -6.24 -14.51
CA LYS A 99 8.22 -7.18 -15.55
C LYS A 99 7.38 -8.46 -15.53
N TYR A 100 6.80 -8.82 -14.38
CA TYR A 100 5.88 -9.94 -14.21
C TYR A 100 4.41 -9.53 -14.21
N ASN A 101 4.10 -8.29 -14.65
CA ASN A 101 2.75 -7.73 -14.78
C ASN A 101 1.97 -7.64 -13.46
N TYR A 102 2.63 -7.37 -12.36
CA TYR A 102 1.94 -7.11 -11.10
C TYR A 102 1.27 -5.72 -11.11
N HIS A 103 0.06 -5.68 -10.56
CA HIS A 103 -0.57 -4.45 -10.11
C HIS A 103 -0.06 -4.14 -8.71
N ILE A 104 0.59 -2.99 -8.54
CA ILE A 104 1.32 -2.62 -7.32
C ILE A 104 0.64 -1.45 -6.64
N LEU A 105 0.30 -1.62 -5.36
CA LEU A 105 -0.15 -0.57 -4.46
C LEU A 105 0.89 -0.38 -3.37
N VAL A 106 1.29 0.85 -3.11
CA VAL A 106 2.18 1.22 -2.01
C VAL A 106 1.43 2.10 -1.02
N ILE A 107 1.59 1.83 0.26
CA ILE A 107 1.06 2.65 1.36
C ILE A 107 2.22 3.29 2.09
N SER A 108 2.20 4.61 2.21
CA SER A 108 3.22 5.41 2.90
C SER A 108 2.57 6.47 3.80
N TRP A 109 3.25 6.85 4.88
CA TRP A 109 2.83 7.99 5.69
C TRP A 109 3.27 9.33 5.08
N HIS A 110 4.25 9.34 4.17
CA HIS A 110 4.63 10.54 3.43
C HIS A 110 3.51 10.96 2.47
N THR A 111 3.33 12.26 2.30
CA THR A 111 2.46 12.75 1.23
C THR A 111 3.20 12.72 -0.11
N TYR A 112 2.45 12.64 -1.19
CA TYR A 112 3.01 12.71 -2.55
C TYR A 112 3.84 13.97 -2.74
N GLU A 113 3.35 15.11 -2.23
CA GLU A 113 4.03 16.40 -2.32
C GLU A 113 5.35 16.40 -1.54
N ASP A 114 5.38 15.77 -0.35
CA ASP A 114 6.60 15.65 0.45
C ASP A 114 7.63 14.77 -0.27
N MET A 115 7.20 13.64 -0.80
CA MET A 115 8.05 12.73 -1.57
C MET A 115 8.76 13.45 -2.72
N LEU A 116 8.01 14.23 -3.52
CA LEU A 116 8.60 15.00 -4.64
C LEU A 116 9.50 16.15 -4.18
N ARG A 117 9.27 16.68 -2.99
CA ARG A 117 10.15 17.71 -2.41
C ARG A 117 11.46 17.12 -1.89
N ASP A 118 11.41 15.92 -1.31
CA ASP A 118 12.56 15.30 -0.67
C ASP A 118 13.56 14.71 -1.69
N ASP A 119 13.09 13.93 -2.65
CA ASP A 119 13.92 13.42 -3.76
C ASP A 119 13.07 13.17 -5.00
N LYS A 120 12.86 14.23 -5.76
CA LYS A 120 11.99 14.19 -6.93
C LYS A 120 12.37 13.09 -7.92
N GLU A 121 13.65 12.93 -8.22
CA GLU A 121 14.12 11.99 -9.24
C GLU A 121 13.83 10.54 -8.84
N LYS A 122 14.11 10.17 -7.59
CA LYS A 122 13.86 8.82 -7.10
C LYS A 122 12.37 8.53 -6.96
N TYR A 123 11.58 9.48 -6.46
CA TYR A 123 10.15 9.26 -6.31
C TYR A 123 9.41 9.24 -7.65
N GLU A 124 9.83 10.01 -8.64
CA GLU A 124 9.32 9.86 -10.02
C GLU A 124 9.61 8.45 -10.55
N GLN A 125 10.80 7.89 -10.32
CA GLN A 125 11.10 6.49 -10.69
C GLN A 125 10.18 5.49 -9.97
N LEU A 126 9.86 5.70 -8.68
CA LEU A 126 8.91 4.87 -7.96
C LEU A 126 7.51 4.98 -8.58
N PHE A 127 7.03 6.20 -8.82
CA PHE A 127 5.69 6.45 -9.36
C PHE A 127 5.49 5.90 -10.76
N ASP A 128 6.54 5.83 -11.57
CA ASP A 128 6.50 5.18 -12.89
C ASP A 128 6.36 3.65 -12.81
N THR A 129 6.58 3.07 -11.62
CA THR A 129 6.57 1.61 -11.44
C THR A 129 5.42 1.09 -10.59
N ILE A 130 4.64 1.95 -9.95
CA ILE A 130 3.49 1.53 -9.15
C ILE A 130 2.18 2.04 -9.76
N ASP A 131 1.09 1.36 -9.47
CA ASP A 131 -0.23 1.71 -10.02
C ASP A 131 -1.02 2.62 -9.10
N VAL A 132 -0.90 2.39 -7.79
CA VAL A 132 -1.63 3.15 -6.76
C VAL A 132 -0.71 3.50 -5.60
N LEU A 133 -0.79 4.74 -5.18
CA LEU A 133 -0.20 5.22 -3.94
C LEU A 133 -1.32 5.57 -2.94
N VAL A 134 -1.23 5.05 -1.74
CA VAL A 134 -1.96 5.58 -0.59
C VAL A 134 -0.99 6.43 0.20
N ASP A 135 -1.24 7.72 0.25
CA ASP A 135 -0.36 8.70 0.86
C ASP A 135 -0.96 9.34 2.11
N GLY A 136 -0.08 9.76 2.99
CA GLY A 136 -0.43 10.53 4.18
C GLY A 136 -0.47 9.70 5.46
N GLN A 137 -0.13 10.39 6.52
CA GLN A 137 -0.01 9.85 7.86
C GLN A 137 -1.37 9.32 8.36
N TYR A 138 -1.39 8.09 8.88
CA TYR A 138 -2.58 7.58 9.55
C TYR A 138 -2.87 8.40 10.83
N ASP A 139 -4.13 8.73 11.04
CA ASP A 139 -4.63 9.41 12.24
C ASP A 139 -5.88 8.71 12.77
N GLU A 140 -5.78 8.10 13.95
CA GLU A 140 -6.90 7.38 14.58
C GLU A 140 -8.14 8.25 14.86
N HIS A 141 -7.96 9.57 15.02
CA HIS A 141 -9.09 10.49 15.21
C HIS A 141 -9.88 10.75 13.93
N GLN A 142 -9.27 10.44 12.78
CA GLN A 142 -9.90 10.53 11.47
C GLN A 142 -10.19 9.15 10.88
N ARG A 143 -10.12 8.11 11.71
CA ARG A 143 -10.36 6.74 11.30
C ARG A 143 -11.72 6.60 10.62
N ILE A 144 -11.70 5.95 9.47
CA ILE A 144 -12.92 5.70 8.69
C ILE A 144 -13.59 4.45 9.26
N TYR A 145 -14.83 4.63 9.71
CA TYR A 145 -15.73 3.54 10.06
C TYR A 145 -16.85 3.49 9.02
N ASP A 146 -17.26 2.29 8.64
CA ASP A 146 -18.48 2.15 7.88
C ASP A 146 -19.67 2.44 8.82
N ASP A 147 -20.42 3.50 8.48
CA ASP A 147 -21.58 3.95 9.26
C ASP A 147 -22.74 2.95 9.29
N THR A 148 -22.66 1.92 8.46
CA THR A 148 -23.83 1.10 8.20
C THR A 148 -24.02 -0.08 9.10
N HIS A 149 -23.13 -0.47 10.00
CA HIS A 149 -23.51 -1.50 11.02
C HIS A 149 -22.34 -2.18 11.75
N THR A 150 -21.09 -1.97 11.39
CA THR A 150 -20.01 -2.72 12.00
C THR A 150 -18.72 -1.91 11.95
N ASN A 151 -17.91 -1.98 12.95
CA ASN A 151 -16.55 -1.45 13.07
C ASN A 151 -15.61 -1.89 11.93
N VAL A 152 -16.01 -1.72 10.69
CA VAL A 152 -15.25 -2.16 9.52
C VAL A 152 -14.57 -0.95 8.91
N MET A 153 -13.25 -1.05 8.72
CA MET A 153 -12.51 -0.05 7.97
C MET A 153 -12.99 -0.04 6.52
N ARG A 154 -13.32 1.15 6.01
CA ARG A 154 -13.56 1.32 4.59
C ARG A 154 -12.26 1.06 3.85
N SER A 155 -12.29 0.06 2.97
CA SER A 155 -11.25 -0.23 2.00
C SER A 155 -9.80 -0.10 2.54
N PHE A 156 -8.88 0.30 1.73
CA PHE A 156 -7.43 0.29 1.97
C PHE A 156 -6.87 1.62 2.50
N ILE A 157 -7.71 2.58 2.89
CA ILE A 157 -7.31 3.78 3.63
C ILE A 157 -7.75 3.67 5.09
N GLY A 158 -6.87 4.01 6.00
CA GLY A 158 -7.11 3.91 7.43
C GLY A 158 -7.81 5.14 8.02
N SER A 159 -7.60 6.31 7.44
CA SER A 159 -8.12 7.59 7.95
C SER A 159 -8.46 8.58 6.81
N ASN A 160 -9.39 9.50 7.08
CA ASN A 160 -9.95 10.43 6.09
C ASN A 160 -8.94 11.41 5.48
N ASN A 161 -7.84 11.64 6.17
CA ASN A 161 -6.77 12.53 5.68
C ASN A 161 -5.84 11.85 4.67
N GLN A 162 -5.88 10.52 4.55
CA GLN A 162 -5.12 9.80 3.55
C GLN A 162 -5.77 9.94 2.18
N LYS A 163 -4.93 10.00 1.13
CA LYS A 163 -5.38 10.07 -0.26
C LYS A 163 -5.03 8.78 -0.98
N VAL A 164 -5.89 8.40 -1.91
CA VAL A 164 -5.63 7.32 -2.87
C VAL A 164 -5.34 7.96 -4.21
N ILE A 165 -4.16 7.74 -4.74
CA ILE A 165 -3.66 8.33 -5.97
C ILE A 165 -3.50 7.23 -7.01
N ASP A 166 -4.25 7.29 -8.10
CA ASP A 166 -4.09 6.42 -9.27
C ASP A 166 -3.01 7.00 -10.19
N LEU A 167 -1.87 6.40 -10.18
CA LEU A 167 -0.72 6.86 -10.96
C LEU A 167 -0.83 6.51 -12.45
N ASN A 168 -1.70 5.58 -12.83
CA ASN A 168 -1.98 5.30 -14.25
C ASN A 168 -2.76 6.41 -14.95
N LYS A 169 -3.43 7.27 -14.18
CA LYS A 169 -4.16 8.44 -14.70
C LYS A 169 -3.34 9.72 -14.62
N TYR A 170 -2.07 9.61 -14.26
CA TYR A 170 -1.16 10.73 -14.24
C TYR A 170 -0.92 11.20 -15.68
N SER A 171 -1.42 12.38 -16.03
CA SER A 171 -1.10 13.03 -17.28
C SER A 171 0.24 13.75 -17.14
N LEU A 172 1.25 13.27 -17.85
CA LEU A 172 2.57 13.92 -17.95
C LEU A 172 2.47 15.38 -18.43
N ASP A 173 1.44 15.70 -19.21
CA ASP A 173 1.26 17.03 -19.81
C ASP A 173 0.77 18.09 -18.83
N ASN A 174 0.04 17.72 -17.77
CA ASN A 174 -0.58 18.67 -16.84
C ASN A 174 -0.17 18.52 -15.39
N LYS A 175 0.62 17.50 -15.03
CA LYS A 175 1.00 17.19 -13.62
C LYS A 175 -0.20 17.21 -12.65
N THR A 176 -1.37 16.89 -13.15
CA THR A 176 -2.60 16.87 -12.35
C THR A 176 -2.75 15.49 -11.77
N ILE A 177 -2.54 15.39 -10.47
CA ILE A 177 -2.83 14.17 -9.72
C ILE A 177 -4.34 14.08 -9.58
N VAL A 178 -4.92 13.02 -10.11
CA VAL A 178 -6.31 12.68 -9.81
C VAL A 178 -6.31 11.91 -8.50
N ALA A 179 -6.42 12.63 -7.39
CA ALA A 179 -6.73 11.98 -6.12
C ALA A 179 -8.12 11.36 -6.23
N TYR A 180 -8.23 10.07 -5.99
CA TYR A 180 -9.53 9.42 -5.89
C TYR A 180 -10.21 9.85 -4.60
N ASN A 181 -10.87 11.00 -4.63
CA ASN A 181 -11.79 11.40 -3.57
C ASN A 181 -13.12 10.63 -3.65
N ASN A 182 -13.30 9.81 -4.68
CA ASN A 182 -14.47 8.97 -4.87
C ASN A 182 -14.06 7.49 -4.75
N ILE A 183 -14.09 6.99 -3.55
CA ILE A 183 -14.01 5.56 -3.19
C ILE A 183 -15.03 4.71 -3.99
N ASN A 184 -16.04 5.33 -4.56
CA ASN A 184 -17.10 4.71 -5.37
C ASN A 184 -16.66 4.15 -6.73
N GLN A 185 -15.40 4.29 -7.16
CA GLN A 185 -14.92 3.66 -8.39
C GLN A 185 -14.24 2.31 -8.16
N TYR A 186 -13.80 2.05 -6.95
CA TYR A 186 -13.46 0.70 -6.52
C TYR A 186 -14.69 0.23 -5.74
N GLU A 187 -15.42 -0.74 -6.28
CA GLU A 187 -16.57 -1.34 -5.59
C GLU A 187 -16.26 -1.46 -4.10
N ASP A 188 -17.11 -0.89 -3.26
CA ASP A 188 -16.91 -0.79 -1.82
C ASP A 188 -16.64 -2.18 -1.23
N MET A 189 -15.39 -2.50 -1.06
CA MET A 189 -14.98 -3.71 -0.34
C MET A 189 -14.90 -3.39 1.14
N TYR A 190 -15.59 -4.14 1.95
CA TYR A 190 -15.48 -4.04 3.39
C TYR A 190 -15.22 -5.42 4.01
N ILE A 191 -14.42 -5.45 5.07
CA ILE A 191 -14.18 -6.66 5.84
C ILE A 191 -15.27 -6.76 6.89
N LYS A 192 -16.06 -7.82 6.86
CA LYS A 192 -17.08 -8.10 7.85
C LYS A 192 -16.45 -8.50 9.18
N LYS A 193 -17.22 -8.32 10.26
CA LYS A 193 -16.80 -8.62 11.64
C LYS A 193 -16.37 -10.08 11.85
N ASP A 194 -16.82 -10.99 10.98
CA ASP A 194 -16.45 -12.41 10.94
C ASP A 194 -15.22 -12.71 10.06
N GLY A 195 -14.53 -11.69 9.58
CA GLY A 195 -13.40 -11.80 8.66
C GLY A 195 -13.78 -12.03 7.19
N GLY A 196 -15.09 -12.07 6.89
CA GLY A 196 -15.60 -12.16 5.52
C GLY A 196 -15.48 -10.80 4.81
N VAL A 197 -15.39 -10.85 3.47
CA VAL A 197 -15.42 -9.64 2.62
C VAL A 197 -16.85 -9.40 2.14
N GLY A 198 -17.31 -8.18 2.25
CA GLY A 198 -18.56 -7.71 1.66
C GLY A 198 -18.30 -6.72 0.54
N PHE A 199 -19.27 -6.63 -0.38
CA PHE A 199 -19.28 -5.66 -1.46
C PHE A 199 -20.57 -4.86 -1.36
N ASN A 200 -20.50 -3.55 -1.45
CA ASN A 200 -21.66 -2.73 -1.73
C ASN A 200 -21.79 -2.64 -3.25
N GLY A 201 -22.36 -3.68 -3.86
CA GLY A 201 -22.73 -3.61 -5.27
C GLY A 201 -23.82 -2.57 -5.44
N SER A 202 -23.58 -1.57 -6.28
CA SER A 202 -24.66 -0.78 -6.86
C SER A 202 -25.50 -1.73 -7.71
N ASN A 203 -26.73 -1.99 -7.28
CA ASN A 203 -27.73 -2.62 -8.12
C ASN A 203 -27.91 -1.76 -9.39
N HIS A 204 -27.48 -2.30 -10.52
CA HIS A 204 -28.00 -1.95 -11.84
C HIS A 204 -28.84 -3.10 -12.37
#